data_e5577043ec18e6efc943b67043527fd4
#
_entry.id   e5577043ec18e6efc943b67043527fd4
#
_cell.length_a   1.000
_cell.length_b   1.000
_cell.length_c   1.000
_cell.angle_alpha   90.00
_cell.angle_beta   90.00
_cell.angle_gamma   90.00
#
_symmetry.space_group_name_H-M   'P 1'
#
loop_
_entity.id
_entity.type
_entity.pdbx_description
1 polymer ?
#
loop_
_entity_poly.entity_id
_entity_poly.type
_entity_poly.pdbx_seq_one_letter_code
_entity_poly.pdbx_strand_id
1 'polypeptide(L)'
;AFREEIEGIALSTGIGVGSLWVLNMMYEITGACTSFILQDSNDQIWHGRNLDFGLFMGTDPDNHTWLLTEKLRAVLMNVEFVRDGKPLYNATTYAGFIGLLSGSRPDAFSITVNTRYDDTFLVSGYHVRSPFPWSST
;
A
#
# COMPACT_ATOMS: atom_id res chain seq x y z
N ALA A 1 -1.46 19.66 0.58
CA ALA A 1 -2.11 18.48 -0.01
C ALA A 1 -2.33 17.38 1.03
N PHE A 2 -1.33 16.60 1.43
CA PHE A 2 -1.49 15.42 2.30
C PHE A 2 -2.23 15.71 3.63
N ARG A 3 -1.84 16.78 4.32
CA ARG A 3 -2.49 17.19 5.58
C ARG A 3 -3.95 17.58 5.37
N GLU A 4 -4.25 18.31 4.35
CA GLU A 4 -5.60 18.79 4.01
C GLU A 4 -6.52 17.62 3.65
N GLU A 5 -5.99 16.58 3.00
CA GLU A 5 -6.73 15.34 2.71
C GLU A 5 -7.07 14.58 4.00
N ILE A 6 -6.12 14.44 4.95
CA ILE A 6 -6.38 13.85 6.27
C ILE A 6 -7.45 14.63 7.02
N GLU A 7 -7.36 15.96 7.06
CA GLU A 7 -8.35 16.82 7.71
C GLU A 7 -9.74 16.70 7.05
N GLY A 8 -9.78 16.60 5.71
CA GLY A 8 -11.02 16.37 4.95
C GLY A 8 -11.67 15.02 5.26
N ILE A 9 -10.88 13.96 5.32
CA ILE A 9 -11.35 12.62 5.71
C ILE A 9 -11.86 12.64 7.16
N ALA A 10 -11.12 13.25 8.07
CA ALA A 10 -11.53 13.38 9.47
C ALA A 10 -12.89 14.09 9.64
N LEU A 11 -13.07 15.19 8.92
CA LEU A 11 -14.34 15.94 8.94
C LEU A 11 -15.51 15.13 8.38
N SER A 12 -15.30 14.37 7.32
CA SER A 12 -16.36 13.61 6.66
C SER A 12 -16.73 12.31 7.38
N THR A 13 -15.79 11.70 8.08
CA THR A 13 -15.97 10.40 8.73
C THR A 13 -16.17 10.47 10.24
N GLY A 14 -15.80 11.59 10.88
CA GLY A 14 -15.73 11.71 12.33
C GLY A 14 -14.55 10.98 12.99
N ILE A 15 -13.65 10.39 12.19
CA ILE A 15 -12.44 9.73 12.69
C ILE A 15 -11.43 10.79 13.11
N GLY A 16 -10.81 10.61 14.28
CA GLY A 16 -9.81 11.55 14.76
C GLY A 16 -8.60 11.67 13.82
N VAL A 17 -8.17 12.90 13.59
CA VAL A 17 -7.00 13.22 12.74
C VAL A 17 -5.77 12.38 13.09
N GLY A 18 -5.49 12.21 14.41
CA GLY A 18 -4.36 11.39 14.88
C GLY A 18 -4.44 9.93 14.46
N SER A 19 -5.64 9.33 14.48
CA SER A 19 -5.86 7.95 14.02
C SER A 19 -5.60 7.79 12.53
N LEU A 20 -6.02 8.77 11.73
CA LEU A 20 -5.77 8.79 10.29
C LEU A 20 -4.28 8.97 9.97
N TRP A 21 -3.56 9.80 10.75
CA TRP A 21 -2.11 9.91 10.63
C TRP A 21 -1.42 8.57 10.91
N VAL A 22 -1.79 7.88 11.99
CA VAL A 22 -1.23 6.56 12.34
C VAL A 22 -1.51 5.54 11.23
N LEU A 23 -2.73 5.51 10.69
CA LEU A 23 -3.08 4.61 9.57
C LEU A 23 -2.18 4.85 8.35
N ASN A 24 -1.93 6.12 8.00
CA ASN A 24 -1.10 6.47 6.84
C ASN A 24 0.39 6.20 7.07
N MET A 25 0.88 6.32 8.31
CA MET A 25 2.26 5.98 8.66
C MET A 25 2.50 4.48 8.77
N MET A 26 1.47 3.69 9.03
CA MET A 26 1.62 2.23 9.20
C MET A 26 2.24 1.56 7.98
N TYR A 27 1.91 2.00 6.78
CA TYR A 27 2.49 1.46 5.56
C TYR A 27 4.01 1.64 5.52
N GLU A 28 4.49 2.83 5.90
CA GLU A 28 5.93 3.15 5.93
C GLU A 28 6.71 2.32 6.95
N ILE A 29 6.05 1.96 8.05
CA ILE A 29 6.70 1.28 9.19
C ILE A 29 6.64 -0.24 9.06
N THR A 30 5.54 -0.79 8.53
CA THR A 30 5.24 -2.23 8.62
C THR A 30 5.03 -2.91 7.26
N GLY A 31 5.01 -2.16 6.17
CA GLY A 31 4.73 -2.70 4.84
C GLY A 31 5.90 -3.50 4.29
N ALA A 32 5.66 -4.74 3.89
CA ALA A 32 6.51 -5.49 2.98
C ALA A 32 5.69 -5.84 1.74
N CYS A 33 6.29 -5.78 0.57
CA CYS A 33 5.57 -5.96 -0.68
C CYS A 33 6.41 -6.69 -1.70
N THR A 34 5.73 -7.46 -2.55
CA THR A 34 6.34 -8.07 -3.73
C THR A 34 5.47 -7.77 -4.94
N SER A 35 6.08 -7.33 -6.03
CA SER A 35 5.40 -7.15 -7.31
C SER A 35 6.12 -7.96 -8.37
N PHE A 36 5.35 -8.49 -9.33
CA PHE A 36 5.89 -9.23 -10.45
C PHE A 36 5.11 -8.92 -11.73
N ILE A 37 5.80 -8.98 -12.86
CA ILE A 37 5.23 -8.85 -14.19
C ILE A 37 5.58 -10.11 -14.95
N LEU A 38 4.57 -10.75 -15.54
CA LEU A 38 4.70 -11.96 -16.33
C LEU A 38 4.04 -11.76 -17.67
N GLN A 39 4.59 -12.41 -18.69
CA GLN A 39 3.96 -12.55 -20.00
C GLN A 39 3.60 -14.03 -20.20
N ASP A 40 2.37 -14.29 -20.57
CA ASP A 40 1.94 -15.66 -20.87
C ASP A 40 2.20 -16.04 -22.34
N SER A 41 1.88 -17.29 -22.70
CA SER A 41 2.07 -17.82 -24.04
C SER A 41 1.21 -17.15 -25.12
N ASN A 42 0.25 -16.33 -24.75
CA ASN A 42 -0.64 -15.56 -25.63
C ASN A 42 -0.24 -14.09 -25.71
N ASP A 43 0.97 -13.76 -25.28
CA ASP A 43 1.49 -12.39 -25.19
C ASP A 43 0.70 -11.47 -24.22
N GLN A 44 -0.14 -12.05 -23.37
CA GLN A 44 -0.86 -11.29 -22.36
C GLN A 44 0.06 -10.98 -21.18
N ILE A 45 0.12 -9.71 -20.79
CA ILE A 45 0.90 -9.25 -19.65
C ILE A 45 0.04 -9.28 -18.38
N TRP A 46 0.58 -9.90 -17.35
CA TRP A 46 0.01 -9.99 -16.01
C TRP A 46 0.88 -9.24 -15.03
N HIS A 47 0.28 -8.33 -14.27
CA HIS A 47 0.94 -7.63 -13.18
C HIS A 47 0.30 -8.08 -11.86
N GLY A 48 1.05 -8.85 -11.09
CA GLY A 48 0.61 -9.35 -9.79
C GLY A 48 1.34 -8.65 -8.65
N ARG A 49 0.68 -8.64 -7.49
CA ARG A 49 1.24 -8.00 -6.31
C ARG A 49 0.80 -8.73 -5.05
N ASN A 50 1.74 -8.88 -4.11
CA ASN A 50 1.47 -9.24 -2.73
C ASN A 50 1.75 -8.04 -1.81
N LEU A 51 0.83 -7.77 -0.90
CA LEU A 51 0.93 -6.71 0.09
C LEU A 51 0.97 -7.36 1.47
N ASP A 52 2.16 -7.39 2.07
CA ASP A 52 2.37 -8.02 3.36
C ASP A 52 2.31 -6.97 4.47
N PHE A 53 1.25 -7.05 5.26
CA PHE A 53 1.08 -6.23 6.45
C PHE A 53 1.07 -7.10 7.70
N GLY A 54 1.67 -6.58 8.74
CA GLY A 54 1.41 -7.10 10.06
C GLY A 54 2.28 -8.26 10.51
N LEU A 55 3.39 -8.54 9.80
CA LEU A 55 4.35 -9.57 10.22
C LEU A 55 4.73 -9.44 11.71
N PHE A 56 4.76 -8.20 12.24
CA PHE A 56 5.10 -7.92 13.63
C PHE A 56 3.91 -7.48 14.49
N MET A 57 2.68 -7.50 13.96
CA MET A 57 1.50 -6.95 14.63
C MET A 57 0.59 -8.03 15.24
N GLY A 58 1.11 -9.23 15.39
CA GLY A 58 0.44 -10.37 16.01
C GLY A 58 -0.31 -11.27 15.03
N THR A 59 -0.42 -12.53 15.44
CA THR A 59 -1.19 -13.57 14.76
C THR A 59 -2.36 -14.01 15.61
N ASP A 60 -3.43 -14.41 14.98
CA ASP A 60 -4.51 -15.15 15.59
C ASP A 60 -4.07 -16.62 15.70
N PRO A 61 -3.87 -17.15 16.92
CA PRO A 61 -3.39 -18.53 17.10
C PRO A 61 -4.41 -19.59 16.65
N ASP A 62 -5.69 -19.26 16.66
CA ASP A 62 -6.77 -20.19 16.33
C ASP A 62 -6.97 -20.33 14.81
N ASN A 63 -6.85 -19.22 14.09
CA ASN A 63 -7.09 -19.17 12.64
C ASN A 63 -5.79 -19.11 11.82
N HIS A 64 -4.64 -19.02 12.45
CA HIS A 64 -3.33 -18.86 11.80
C HIS A 64 -3.26 -17.68 10.82
N THR A 65 -3.96 -16.58 11.13
CA THR A 65 -4.04 -15.38 10.31
C THR A 65 -3.35 -14.19 10.97
N TRP A 66 -2.94 -13.23 10.16
CA TRP A 66 -2.38 -11.97 10.64
C TRP A 66 -3.50 -11.04 11.09
N LEU A 67 -3.53 -10.68 12.38
CA LEU A 67 -4.61 -9.86 12.97
C LEU A 67 -4.82 -8.54 12.23
N LEU A 68 -3.74 -7.85 11.87
CA LEU A 68 -3.85 -6.58 11.15
C LEU A 68 -4.35 -6.78 9.72
N THR A 69 -3.87 -7.80 9.03
CA THR A 69 -4.28 -8.09 7.64
C THR A 69 -5.78 -8.32 7.54
N GLU A 70 -6.36 -9.10 8.46
CA GLU A 70 -7.81 -9.34 8.45
C GLU A 70 -8.61 -8.06 8.72
N LYS A 71 -8.15 -7.21 9.63
CA LYS A 71 -8.79 -5.91 9.90
C LYS A 71 -8.69 -4.96 8.70
N LEU A 72 -7.56 -4.90 8.03
CA LEU A 72 -7.38 -4.06 6.85
C LEU A 72 -8.18 -4.55 5.66
N ARG A 73 -8.34 -5.86 5.52
CA ARG A 73 -9.17 -6.45 4.46
C ARG A 73 -10.61 -5.95 4.52
N ALA A 74 -11.16 -5.73 5.71
CA ALA A 74 -12.52 -5.22 5.91
C ALA A 74 -12.72 -3.77 5.42
N VAL A 75 -11.64 -3.00 5.30
CA VAL A 75 -11.65 -1.59 4.86
C VAL A 75 -11.00 -1.39 3.49
N LEU A 76 -10.73 -2.50 2.78
CA LEU A 76 -10.22 -2.45 1.42
C LEU A 76 -11.31 -1.93 0.47
N MET A 77 -10.95 -1.03 -0.43
CA MET A 77 -11.88 -0.42 -1.36
C MET A 77 -11.27 -0.20 -2.74
N ASN A 78 -12.10 -0.28 -3.76
CA ASN A 78 -11.76 0.14 -5.10
C ASN A 78 -12.24 1.59 -5.29
N VAL A 79 -11.37 2.43 -5.82
CA VAL A 79 -11.62 3.85 -6.05
C VAL A 79 -11.34 4.21 -7.51
N GLU A 80 -12.16 5.09 -8.05
CA GLU A 80 -11.90 5.72 -9.33
C GLU A 80 -11.36 7.13 -9.09
N PHE A 81 -10.16 7.40 -9.59
CA PHE A 81 -9.59 8.74 -9.57
C PHE A 81 -10.08 9.53 -10.77
N VAL A 82 -10.68 10.70 -10.49
CA VAL A 82 -11.30 11.56 -11.48
C VAL A 82 -10.65 12.94 -11.46
N ARG A 83 -10.43 13.53 -12.62
CA ARG A 83 -10.01 14.93 -12.77
C ARG A 83 -10.87 15.63 -13.82
N ASP A 84 -11.41 16.79 -13.46
CA ASP A 84 -12.29 17.59 -14.34
C ASP A 84 -13.47 16.77 -14.89
N GLY A 85 -14.07 15.92 -14.04
CA GLY A 85 -15.18 15.05 -14.38
C GLY A 85 -14.82 13.86 -15.28
N LYS A 86 -13.54 13.60 -15.54
CA LYS A 86 -13.09 12.48 -16.40
C LYS A 86 -12.33 11.45 -15.58
N PRO A 87 -12.66 10.15 -15.70
CA PRO A 87 -11.89 9.08 -15.08
C PRO A 87 -10.44 9.08 -15.56
N LEU A 88 -9.51 8.98 -14.62
CA LEU A 88 -8.07 8.88 -14.88
C LEU A 88 -7.58 7.44 -14.80
N TYR A 89 -7.86 6.80 -13.72
CA TYR A 89 -7.49 5.40 -13.45
C TYR A 89 -8.29 4.85 -12.27
N ASN A 90 -8.28 3.54 -12.14
CA ASN A 90 -8.83 2.83 -10.99
C ASN A 90 -7.71 2.37 -10.06
N ALA A 91 -7.97 2.34 -8.77
CA ALA A 91 -7.03 1.86 -7.78
C ALA A 91 -7.69 1.05 -6.67
N THR A 92 -6.91 0.20 -6.02
CA THR A 92 -7.28 -0.48 -4.78
C THR A 92 -6.46 0.10 -3.65
N THR A 93 -7.13 0.51 -2.58
CA THR A 93 -6.53 1.14 -1.41
C THR A 93 -7.36 0.84 -0.15
N TYR A 94 -6.96 1.35 1.00
CA TYR A 94 -7.74 1.26 2.23
C TYR A 94 -8.51 2.54 2.49
N ALA A 95 -9.70 2.41 3.07
CA ALA A 95 -10.45 3.57 3.53
C ALA A 95 -9.62 4.37 4.55
N GLY A 96 -9.46 5.67 4.29
CA GLY A 96 -8.66 6.57 5.12
C GLY A 96 -7.16 6.63 4.77
N PHE A 97 -6.67 5.78 3.86
CA PHE A 97 -5.30 5.88 3.34
C PHE A 97 -5.25 6.87 2.17
N ILE A 98 -4.29 7.77 2.19
CA ILE A 98 -4.08 8.76 1.14
C ILE A 98 -3.11 8.22 0.10
N GLY A 99 -3.56 8.20 -1.15
CA GLY A 99 -2.82 7.64 -2.26
C GLY A 99 -3.37 6.30 -2.73
N LEU A 100 -2.56 5.57 -3.46
CA LEU A 100 -2.91 4.26 -3.99
C LEU A 100 -1.84 3.23 -3.61
N LEU A 101 -2.26 1.99 -3.44
CA LEU A 101 -1.36 0.85 -3.24
C LEU A 101 -1.18 0.06 -4.53
N SER A 102 -2.25 -0.11 -5.28
CA SER A 102 -2.24 -0.71 -6.61
C SER A 102 -3.24 0.03 -7.48
N GLY A 103 -2.89 0.28 -8.73
CA GLY A 103 -3.79 0.98 -9.65
C GLY A 103 -3.54 0.58 -11.09
N SER A 104 -4.55 0.81 -11.92
CA SER A 104 -4.44 0.53 -13.35
C SER A 104 -5.34 1.45 -14.17
N ARG A 105 -4.91 1.67 -15.39
CA ARG A 105 -5.72 2.24 -16.46
C ARG A 105 -5.60 1.30 -17.65
N PRO A 106 -6.74 0.79 -18.17
CA PRO A 106 -6.73 -0.06 -19.36
C PRO A 106 -5.96 0.60 -20.51
N ASP A 107 -5.24 -0.20 -21.26
CA ASP A 107 -4.45 0.20 -22.43
C ASP A 107 -3.38 1.28 -22.17
N ALA A 108 -3.04 1.56 -20.91
CA ALA A 108 -2.08 2.60 -20.56
C ALA A 108 -1.02 2.12 -19.55
N PHE A 109 -1.41 1.74 -18.35
CA PHE A 109 -0.45 1.34 -17.31
C PHE A 109 -1.10 0.50 -16.20
N SER A 110 -0.22 -0.22 -15.48
CA SER A 110 -0.49 -0.70 -14.12
C SER A 110 0.65 -0.25 -13.20
N ILE A 111 0.31 0.05 -11.95
CA ILE A 111 1.25 0.55 -10.96
C ILE A 111 1.01 -0.14 -9.61
N THR A 112 2.10 -0.45 -8.92
CA THR A 112 2.09 -0.90 -7.53
C THR A 112 3.11 -0.10 -6.74
N VAL A 113 2.78 0.20 -5.49
CA VAL A 113 3.70 0.87 -4.56
C VAL A 113 4.28 -0.18 -3.63
N ASN A 114 5.60 -0.33 -3.64
CA ASN A 114 6.33 -1.21 -2.74
C ASN A 114 7.11 -0.38 -1.74
N THR A 115 7.18 -0.84 -0.49
CA THR A 115 8.02 -0.21 0.52
C THR A 115 9.48 -0.34 0.10
N ARG A 116 10.21 0.77 0.17
CA ARG A 116 11.65 0.80 -0.01
C ARG A 116 12.28 1.09 1.35
N TYR A 117 13.06 0.15 1.84
CA TYR A 117 13.88 0.39 3.03
C TYR A 117 15.16 1.11 2.60
N ASP A 118 15.40 2.27 3.20
CA ASP A 118 16.69 2.94 3.07
C ASP A 118 17.69 2.25 4.02
N ASP A 119 18.95 2.09 3.57
CA ASP A 119 20.02 1.47 4.36
C ASP A 119 20.33 2.22 5.66
N THR A 120 19.81 3.43 5.82
CA THR A 120 19.93 4.27 7.01
C THR A 120 18.84 4.09 8.05
N PHE A 121 17.78 3.32 7.75
CA PHE A 121 16.69 3.14 8.71
C PHE A 121 17.05 2.10 9.77
N LEU A 122 17.36 2.57 10.97
CA LEU A 122 17.59 1.75 12.16
C LEU A 122 16.26 1.20 12.69
N VAL A 123 15.85 0.03 12.20
CA VAL A 123 14.82 -0.75 12.88
C VAL A 123 15.50 -1.59 13.94
N SER A 124 15.30 -1.23 15.20
CA SER A 124 15.71 -2.03 16.38
C SER A 124 17.21 -2.36 16.46
N GLY A 125 18.11 -1.45 16.08
CA GLY A 125 19.56 -1.63 16.24
C GLY A 125 20.21 -2.65 15.29
N TYR A 126 19.50 -3.15 14.31
CA TYR A 126 20.03 -4.04 13.28
C TYR A 126 20.13 -3.33 11.94
N HIS A 127 21.35 -3.27 11.40
CA HIS A 127 21.56 -2.88 10.00
C HIS A 127 21.14 -4.03 9.08
N VAL A 128 19.99 -3.94 8.46
CA VAL A 128 19.63 -4.82 7.34
C VAL A 128 20.23 -4.22 6.07
N ARG A 129 21.42 -4.66 5.70
CA ARG A 129 21.97 -4.37 4.36
C ARG A 129 21.19 -5.17 3.33
N SER A 130 20.65 -4.49 2.33
CA SER A 130 20.15 -5.17 1.14
C SER A 130 21.30 -5.96 0.50
N PRO A 131 21.12 -7.27 0.25
CA PRO A 131 22.15 -8.07 -0.44
C PRO A 131 22.27 -7.74 -1.94
N PHE A 132 21.42 -6.85 -2.47
CA PHE A 132 21.43 -6.46 -3.86
C PHE A 132 21.93 -5.02 -4.02
N PRO A 133 23.09 -4.82 -4.69
CA PRO A 133 23.53 -3.49 -5.06
C PRO A 133 22.60 -2.96 -6.18
N TRP A 134 21.76 -1.99 -5.86
CA TRP A 134 21.03 -1.24 -6.87
C TRP A 134 22.02 -0.25 -7.51
N SER A 135 22.41 -0.52 -8.75
CA SER A 135 23.10 0.48 -9.56
C SER A 135 22.10 1.58 -9.91
N SER A 136 22.36 2.80 -9.43
CA SER A 136 21.69 4.00 -9.93
C SER A 136 22.20 4.23 -11.38
N THR A 137 21.42 3.89 -12.37
CA THR A 137 21.52 4.43 -13.71
C THR A 137 20.42 5.45 -13.92
#